data_d0da05e9314d0a992de8cd17d6d1cf01
#
_entry.id   d0da05e9314d0a992de8cd17d6d1cf01
#
_cell.length_a   1.000
_cell.length_b   1.000
_cell.length_c   1.000
_cell.angle_alpha   90.00
_cell.angle_beta   90.00
_cell.angle_gamma   90.00
#
_symmetry.space_group_name_H-M   'P 1'
#
loop_
_entity.id
_entity.type
_entity.pdbx_description
1 polymer ?
#
loop_
_entity_poly.entity_id
_entity_poly.type
_entity_poly.pdbx_seq_one_letter_code
_entity_poly.pdbx_strand_id
1 'polypeptide(L)'
;NYQTLIKSNDFYDALIFNALYTFWTLVVLIPLPLFLAVFLNSRLAIARNFFRSAFFLPALTSVIVAGIFFRLFFAGMETTIPNTILKMLGAEPIVWMFQYHTAILVLVIVATWRWLGVNIVYFLAGLQSIPAEQYEAAEIDGANAIQNFFYITIPGLKPVIVYVLTISIFGGFVMFAESYILYPNARTPGNIGLTVVLYLYQQGFDHNNLGFASAIGLTLLLIIFSINTIQLRFFGLFKSEKEK
;
A
#
# COMPACT_ATOMS: atom_id res chain seq x y z
N ASN A 1 15.51 15.12 -22.88
CA ASN A 1 15.01 14.12 -21.93
C ASN A 1 13.51 14.27 -21.68
N TYR A 2 12.97 15.47 -21.31
CA TYR A 2 11.53 15.63 -21.04
C TYR A 2 10.66 15.44 -22.30
N GLN A 3 11.10 15.91 -23.47
CA GLN A 3 10.37 15.64 -24.72
C GLN A 3 10.31 14.15 -25.07
N THR A 4 11.39 13.42 -24.76
CA THR A 4 11.44 11.96 -24.93
C THR A 4 10.51 11.28 -23.93
N LEU A 5 10.51 11.75 -22.66
CA LEU A 5 9.67 11.21 -21.61
C LEU A 5 8.17 11.33 -21.92
N ILE A 6 7.73 12.50 -22.41
CA ILE A 6 6.31 12.74 -22.78
C ILE A 6 5.87 11.82 -23.94
N LYS A 7 6.79 11.34 -24.78
CA LYS A 7 6.51 10.43 -25.88
C LYS A 7 6.72 8.95 -25.54
N SER A 8 7.17 8.64 -24.34
CA SER A 8 7.48 7.27 -23.93
C SER A 8 6.23 6.53 -23.48
N ASN A 9 5.78 5.55 -24.25
CA ASN A 9 4.68 4.67 -23.86
C ASN A 9 5.03 3.87 -22.59
N ASP A 10 6.26 3.39 -22.45
CA ASP A 10 6.71 2.62 -21.28
C ASP A 10 6.60 3.43 -19.99
N PHE A 11 6.84 4.75 -20.05
CA PHE A 11 6.64 5.63 -18.90
C PHE A 11 5.17 5.69 -18.48
N TYR A 12 4.27 5.84 -19.43
CA TYR A 12 2.83 5.87 -19.14
C TYR A 12 2.32 4.53 -18.64
N ASP A 13 2.76 3.42 -19.24
CA ASP A 13 2.42 2.08 -18.76
C ASP A 13 2.89 1.87 -17.32
N ALA A 14 4.13 2.25 -17.00
CA ALA A 14 4.66 2.20 -15.65
C ALA A 14 3.89 3.10 -14.67
N LEU A 15 3.51 4.30 -15.11
CA LEU A 15 2.75 5.24 -14.28
C LEU A 15 1.33 4.73 -13.98
N ILE A 16 0.64 4.19 -15.01
CA ILE A 16 -0.70 3.60 -14.85
C ILE A 16 -0.64 2.37 -13.94
N PHE A 17 0.35 1.49 -14.14
CA PHE A 17 0.55 0.33 -13.29
C PHE A 17 0.79 0.74 -11.82
N ASN A 18 1.67 1.72 -11.57
CA ASN A 18 1.91 2.26 -10.24
C ASN A 18 0.66 2.89 -9.62
N ALA A 19 -0.11 3.65 -10.40
CA ALA A 19 -1.34 4.29 -9.91
C ALA A 19 -2.38 3.24 -9.49
N LEU A 20 -2.61 2.21 -10.32
CA LEU A 20 -3.53 1.12 -10.00
C LEU A 20 -3.07 0.29 -8.80
N TYR A 21 -1.78 -0.04 -8.74
CA TYR A 21 -1.20 -0.72 -7.58
C TYR A 21 -1.38 0.11 -6.30
N THR A 22 -1.05 1.40 -6.34
CA THR A 22 -1.20 2.30 -5.19
C THR A 22 -2.65 2.39 -4.77
N PHE A 23 -3.57 2.58 -5.72
CA PHE A 23 -5.01 2.63 -5.43
C PHE A 23 -5.51 1.38 -4.70
N TRP A 24 -5.24 0.19 -5.23
CA TRP A 24 -5.68 -1.06 -4.61
C TRP A 24 -4.99 -1.32 -3.27
N THR A 25 -3.72 -0.94 -3.15
CA THR A 25 -3.00 -1.02 -1.87
C THR A 25 -3.66 -0.13 -0.81
N LEU A 26 -4.06 1.09 -1.16
CA LEU A 26 -4.77 2.00 -0.24
C LEU A 26 -6.15 1.46 0.15
N VAL A 27 -6.89 0.89 -0.80
CA VAL A 27 -8.21 0.26 -0.54
C VAL A 27 -8.11 -0.86 0.50
N VAL A 28 -6.97 -1.55 0.58
CA VAL A 28 -6.76 -2.61 1.57
C VAL A 28 -6.05 -2.08 2.82
N LEU A 29 -4.94 -1.35 2.66
CA LEU A 29 -4.05 -0.94 3.75
C LEU A 29 -4.53 0.27 4.56
N ILE A 30 -5.67 0.85 4.24
CA ILE A 30 -6.31 1.84 5.12
C ILE A 30 -7.40 1.18 5.97
N PRO A 31 -8.47 0.57 5.39
CA PRO A 31 -9.55 0.04 6.20
C PRO A 31 -9.15 -1.20 7.02
N LEU A 32 -8.41 -2.15 6.44
CA LEU A 32 -8.09 -3.40 7.12
C LEU A 32 -7.25 -3.18 8.40
N PRO A 33 -6.12 -2.44 8.38
CA PRO A 33 -5.37 -2.15 9.61
C PRO A 33 -6.18 -1.31 10.61
N LEU A 34 -7.03 -0.39 10.12
CA LEU A 34 -7.90 0.40 10.99
C LEU A 34 -8.87 -0.49 11.77
N PHE A 35 -9.58 -1.39 11.09
CA PHE A 35 -10.48 -2.34 11.77
C PHE A 35 -9.74 -3.24 12.75
N LEU A 36 -8.57 -3.76 12.36
CA LEU A 36 -7.74 -4.58 13.23
C LEU A 36 -7.22 -3.79 14.44
N ALA A 37 -6.85 -2.53 14.26
CA ALA A 37 -6.42 -1.67 15.37
C ALA A 37 -7.57 -1.42 16.36
N VAL A 38 -8.77 -1.10 15.87
CA VAL A 38 -9.95 -0.93 16.73
C VAL A 38 -10.27 -2.23 17.48
N PHE A 39 -10.25 -3.38 16.80
CA PHE A 39 -10.44 -4.68 17.43
C PHE A 39 -9.38 -4.95 18.51
N LEU A 40 -8.09 -4.76 18.19
CA LEU A 40 -6.98 -4.96 19.13
C LEU A 40 -6.98 -3.94 20.28
N ASN A 41 -7.61 -2.79 20.15
CA ASN A 41 -7.77 -1.81 21.21
C ASN A 41 -8.97 -2.12 22.12
N SER A 42 -9.90 -2.94 21.68
CA SER A 42 -11.09 -3.30 22.45
C SER A 42 -10.76 -4.24 23.62
N ARG A 43 -11.66 -4.29 24.63
CA ARG A 43 -11.53 -5.23 25.75
C ARG A 43 -11.70 -6.70 25.34
N LEU A 44 -12.23 -6.96 24.15
CA LEU A 44 -12.46 -8.30 23.61
C LEU A 44 -11.18 -8.97 23.08
N ALA A 45 -10.13 -8.19 22.81
CA ALA A 45 -8.91 -8.75 22.24
C ALA A 45 -8.09 -9.50 23.30
N ILE A 46 -8.10 -10.82 23.22
CA ILE A 46 -7.22 -11.71 24.00
C ILE A 46 -5.83 -11.71 23.34
N ALA A 47 -4.76 -11.75 24.15
CA ALA A 47 -3.36 -11.82 23.66
C ALA A 47 -2.94 -10.66 22.71
N ARG A 48 -3.38 -9.42 22.99
CA ARG A 48 -3.10 -8.21 22.16
C ARG A 48 -1.64 -8.07 21.75
N ASN A 49 -0.73 -8.25 22.72
CA ASN A 49 0.70 -8.06 22.47
C ASN A 49 1.25 -9.12 21.51
N PHE A 50 0.76 -10.35 21.59
CA PHE A 50 1.12 -11.40 20.65
C PHE A 50 0.68 -11.03 19.22
N PHE A 51 -0.58 -10.65 19.02
CA PHE A 51 -1.08 -10.27 17.70
C PHE A 51 -0.39 -9.02 17.15
N ARG A 52 -0.11 -8.00 17.98
CA ARG A 52 0.67 -6.83 17.57
C ARG A 52 2.05 -7.23 17.05
N SER A 53 2.76 -8.09 17.78
CA SER A 53 4.08 -8.58 17.37
C SER A 53 3.98 -9.45 16.12
N ALA A 54 3.02 -10.35 16.03
CA ALA A 54 2.83 -11.24 14.88
C ALA A 54 2.53 -10.48 13.58
N PHE A 55 1.67 -9.45 13.64
CA PHE A 55 1.40 -8.59 12.49
C PHE A 55 2.57 -7.67 12.11
N PHE A 56 3.40 -7.27 13.09
CA PHE A 56 4.54 -6.40 12.83
C PHE A 56 5.76 -7.16 12.28
N LEU A 57 5.90 -8.44 12.59
CA LEU A 57 7.05 -9.27 12.20
C LEU A 57 7.36 -9.23 10.69
N PRO A 58 6.37 -9.30 9.77
CA PRO A 58 6.62 -9.20 8.34
C PRO A 58 7.38 -7.94 7.90
N ALA A 59 7.16 -6.81 8.56
CA ALA A 59 7.84 -5.56 8.23
C ALA A 59 9.35 -5.61 8.48
N LEU A 60 9.80 -6.47 9.41
CA LEU A 60 11.21 -6.68 9.73
C LEU A 60 11.89 -7.67 8.78
N THR A 61 11.13 -8.38 7.95
CA THR A 61 11.66 -9.37 7.02
C THR A 61 12.37 -8.67 5.85
N SER A 62 13.52 -9.21 5.44
CA SER A 62 14.22 -8.73 4.25
C SER A 62 13.29 -8.76 3.03
N VAL A 63 13.24 -7.64 2.29
CA VAL A 63 12.44 -7.55 1.06
C VAL A 63 12.87 -8.59 0.02
N ILE A 64 14.16 -8.94 0.00
CA ILE A 64 14.70 -9.96 -0.91
C ILE A 64 14.13 -11.33 -0.57
N VAL A 65 14.18 -11.71 0.71
CA VAL A 65 13.64 -12.99 1.18
C VAL A 65 12.14 -13.09 0.93
N ALA A 66 11.41 -12.03 1.30
CA ALA A 66 9.96 -11.96 1.04
C ALA A 66 9.66 -12.06 -0.46
N GLY A 67 10.38 -11.30 -1.30
CA GLY A 67 10.17 -11.31 -2.74
C GLY A 67 10.44 -12.68 -3.37
N ILE A 68 11.53 -13.38 -2.97
CA ILE A 68 11.81 -14.74 -3.45
C ILE A 68 10.71 -15.71 -3.00
N PHE A 69 10.28 -15.63 -1.74
CA PHE A 69 9.19 -16.46 -1.22
C PHE A 69 7.91 -16.28 -2.03
N PHE A 70 7.46 -15.03 -2.22
CA PHE A 70 6.23 -14.75 -2.96
C PHE A 70 6.35 -15.08 -4.45
N ARG A 71 7.54 -14.91 -5.05
CA ARG A 71 7.78 -15.35 -6.43
C ARG A 71 7.60 -16.86 -6.61
N LEU A 72 8.07 -17.65 -5.65
CA LEU A 72 7.87 -19.11 -5.67
C LEU A 72 6.42 -19.47 -5.33
N PHE A 73 5.82 -18.80 -4.36
CA PHE A 73 4.45 -19.03 -3.92
C PHE A 73 3.43 -18.78 -5.03
N PHE A 74 3.61 -17.69 -5.81
CA PHE A 74 2.77 -17.31 -6.94
C PHE A 74 3.36 -17.71 -8.31
N ALA A 75 4.27 -18.66 -8.36
CA ALA A 75 4.73 -19.21 -9.64
C ALA A 75 3.56 -19.84 -10.40
N GLY A 76 3.58 -19.72 -11.74
CA GLY A 76 2.47 -20.18 -12.59
C GLY A 76 2.34 -21.70 -12.73
N MET A 77 3.04 -22.50 -11.91
CA MET A 77 2.95 -23.97 -11.94
C MET A 77 1.66 -24.45 -11.28
N GLU A 78 1.08 -25.53 -11.79
CA GLU A 78 -0.14 -26.15 -11.24
C GLU A 78 0.01 -26.62 -9.78
N THR A 79 1.23 -26.96 -9.39
CA THR A 79 1.58 -27.49 -8.06
C THR A 79 1.77 -26.41 -6.99
N THR A 80 1.72 -25.13 -7.34
CA THR A 80 1.80 -24.05 -6.35
C THR A 80 0.55 -24.01 -5.47
N ILE A 81 0.70 -23.56 -4.22
CA ILE A 81 -0.41 -23.52 -3.27
C ILE A 81 -1.63 -22.77 -3.82
N PRO A 82 -1.51 -21.54 -4.38
CA PRO A 82 -2.66 -20.82 -4.94
C PRO A 82 -3.34 -21.59 -6.08
N ASN A 83 -2.59 -22.19 -6.99
CA ASN A 83 -3.14 -22.95 -8.10
C ASN A 83 -3.75 -24.29 -7.67
N THR A 84 -3.19 -24.93 -6.66
CA THR A 84 -3.77 -26.13 -6.06
C THR A 84 -5.14 -25.82 -5.43
N ILE A 85 -5.27 -24.68 -4.72
CA ILE A 85 -6.54 -24.24 -4.17
C ILE A 85 -7.54 -23.93 -5.29
N LEU A 86 -7.14 -23.22 -6.35
CA LEU A 86 -8.00 -22.96 -7.51
C LEU A 86 -8.52 -24.25 -8.15
N LYS A 87 -7.63 -25.24 -8.32
CA LYS A 87 -8.00 -26.54 -8.88
C LYS A 87 -9.00 -27.29 -8.00
N MET A 88 -8.86 -27.22 -6.66
CA MET A 88 -9.84 -27.78 -5.71
C MET A 88 -11.21 -27.11 -5.82
N LEU A 89 -11.24 -25.81 -6.21
CA LEU A 89 -12.46 -25.05 -6.43
C LEU A 89 -13.01 -25.20 -7.86
N GLY A 90 -12.39 -26.04 -8.71
CA GLY A 90 -12.80 -26.26 -10.09
C GLY A 90 -12.38 -25.18 -11.08
N ALA A 91 -11.43 -24.32 -10.70
CA ALA A 91 -10.90 -23.26 -11.57
C ALA A 91 -9.57 -23.67 -12.21
N GLU A 92 -9.27 -23.06 -13.37
CA GLU A 92 -8.02 -23.29 -14.09
C GLU A 92 -6.82 -22.63 -13.37
N PRO A 93 -5.61 -23.21 -13.47
CA PRO A 93 -4.39 -22.60 -12.96
C PRO A 93 -4.10 -21.24 -13.61
N ILE A 94 -3.62 -20.28 -12.82
CA ILE A 94 -3.31 -18.91 -13.25
C ILE A 94 -1.81 -18.70 -13.26
N VAL A 95 -1.32 -17.98 -14.29
CA VAL A 95 0.06 -17.48 -14.34
C VAL A 95 0.09 -16.09 -13.66
N TRP A 96 0.10 -16.09 -12.33
CA TRP A 96 -0.19 -14.94 -11.47
C TRP A 96 0.60 -13.67 -11.78
N MET A 97 1.89 -13.79 -12.07
CA MET A 97 2.77 -12.64 -12.27
C MET A 97 2.83 -12.14 -13.72
N PHE A 98 2.26 -12.90 -14.68
CA PHE A 98 2.34 -12.58 -16.11
C PHE A 98 1.01 -12.18 -16.75
N GLN A 99 -0.01 -11.93 -15.90
CA GLN A 99 -1.26 -11.30 -16.29
C GLN A 99 -1.41 -9.98 -15.55
N TYR A 100 -1.86 -8.93 -16.20
CA TYR A 100 -1.86 -7.56 -15.68
C TYR A 100 -2.58 -7.43 -14.33
N HIS A 101 -3.80 -7.93 -14.24
CA HIS A 101 -4.62 -7.81 -13.01
C HIS A 101 -4.11 -8.68 -11.85
N THR A 102 -3.67 -9.90 -12.16
CA THR A 102 -3.14 -10.80 -11.12
C THR A 102 -1.78 -10.37 -10.63
N ALA A 103 -0.96 -9.74 -11.48
CA ALA A 103 0.30 -9.12 -11.07
C ALA A 103 0.08 -7.99 -10.05
N ILE A 104 -0.90 -7.12 -10.27
CA ILE A 104 -1.30 -6.09 -9.30
C ILE A 104 -1.78 -6.73 -8.00
N LEU A 105 -2.63 -7.76 -8.09
CA LEU A 105 -3.13 -8.49 -6.92
C LEU A 105 -1.99 -9.09 -6.09
N VAL A 106 -1.01 -9.75 -6.73
CA VAL A 106 0.16 -10.31 -6.04
C VAL A 106 0.94 -9.22 -5.32
N LEU A 107 1.22 -8.10 -5.98
CA LEU A 107 1.93 -6.98 -5.37
C LEU A 107 1.15 -6.37 -4.19
N VAL A 108 -0.17 -6.23 -4.31
CA VAL A 108 -1.04 -5.77 -3.21
C VAL A 108 -1.02 -6.73 -2.03
N ILE A 109 -1.03 -8.05 -2.28
CA ILE A 109 -0.90 -9.07 -1.22
C ILE A 109 0.45 -8.94 -0.52
N VAL A 110 1.55 -8.82 -1.27
CA VAL A 110 2.90 -8.62 -0.71
C VAL A 110 2.98 -7.37 0.13
N ALA A 111 2.47 -6.26 -0.38
CA ALA A 111 2.43 -4.99 0.35
C ALA A 111 1.57 -5.09 1.62
N THR A 112 0.40 -5.72 1.51
CA THR A 112 -0.49 -5.92 2.66
C THR A 112 0.18 -6.77 3.74
N TRP A 113 0.75 -7.90 3.36
CA TRP A 113 1.47 -8.77 4.29
C TRP A 113 2.60 -8.02 5.01
N ARG A 114 3.35 -7.18 4.29
CA ARG A 114 4.50 -6.46 4.82
C ARG A 114 4.10 -5.28 5.71
N TRP A 115 3.15 -4.44 5.27
CA TRP A 115 2.87 -3.14 5.87
C TRP A 115 1.64 -3.11 6.78
N LEU A 116 0.85 -4.18 6.81
CA LEU A 116 -0.35 -4.28 7.65
C LEU A 116 -0.06 -3.95 9.11
N GLY A 117 0.94 -4.58 9.69
CA GLY A 117 1.27 -4.41 11.11
C GLY A 117 1.80 -3.02 11.46
N VAL A 118 2.56 -2.39 10.55
CA VAL A 118 3.04 -1.01 10.72
C VAL A 118 1.85 -0.05 10.78
N ASN A 119 0.89 -0.19 9.86
CA ASN A 119 -0.31 0.64 9.84
C ASN A 119 -1.22 0.39 11.06
N ILE A 120 -1.31 -0.87 11.54
CA ILE A 120 -2.00 -1.18 12.82
C ILE A 120 -1.37 -0.38 13.97
N VAL A 121 -0.05 -0.32 14.06
CA VAL A 121 0.64 0.43 15.13
C VAL A 121 0.33 1.92 15.05
N TYR A 122 0.32 2.51 13.84
CA TYR A 122 -0.07 3.91 13.67
C TYR A 122 -1.50 4.18 14.14
N PHE A 123 -2.45 3.34 13.73
CA PHE A 123 -3.85 3.49 14.15
C PHE A 123 -4.03 3.23 15.65
N LEU A 124 -3.32 2.27 16.25
CA LEU A 124 -3.36 2.04 17.69
C LEU A 124 -2.84 3.25 18.50
N ALA A 125 -1.74 3.88 18.03
CA ALA A 125 -1.25 5.10 18.65
C ALA A 125 -2.27 6.25 18.54
N GLY A 126 -2.94 6.39 17.39
CA GLY A 126 -4.00 7.35 17.22
C GLY A 126 -5.22 7.07 18.10
N LEU A 127 -5.64 5.82 18.23
CA LEU A 127 -6.77 5.46 19.11
C LEU A 127 -6.51 5.80 20.58
N GLN A 128 -5.25 5.68 21.01
CA GLN A 128 -4.86 6.03 22.39
C GLN A 128 -4.82 7.54 22.66
N SER A 129 -4.82 8.36 21.61
CA SER A 129 -4.86 9.82 21.74
C SER A 129 -6.29 10.39 21.84
N ILE A 130 -7.31 9.57 21.60
CA ILE A 130 -8.71 9.98 21.73
C ILE A 130 -9.09 9.91 23.23
N PRO A 131 -9.58 11.02 23.84
CA PRO A 131 -9.98 11.03 25.25
C PRO A 131 -11.09 10.02 25.54
N ALA A 132 -10.94 9.24 26.61
CA ALA A 132 -11.92 8.21 27.01
C ALA A 132 -13.30 8.82 27.34
N GLU A 133 -13.28 10.07 27.87
CA GLU A 133 -14.49 10.80 28.23
C GLU A 133 -15.46 10.98 27.05
N GLN A 134 -14.94 11.06 25.80
CA GLN A 134 -15.80 11.15 24.61
C GLN A 134 -16.62 9.88 24.40
N TYR A 135 -16.04 8.71 24.64
CA TYR A 135 -16.74 7.44 24.54
C TYR A 135 -17.71 7.24 25.70
N GLU A 136 -17.33 7.63 26.93
CA GLU A 136 -18.18 7.56 28.13
C GLU A 136 -19.41 8.47 27.98
N ALA A 137 -19.21 9.70 27.51
CA ALA A 137 -20.32 10.62 27.24
C ALA A 137 -21.28 10.07 26.20
N ALA A 138 -20.77 9.52 25.10
CA ALA A 138 -21.60 8.93 24.07
C ALA A 138 -22.35 7.68 24.54
N GLU A 139 -21.76 6.86 25.44
CA GLU A 139 -22.45 5.72 26.05
C GLU A 139 -23.61 6.17 26.95
N ILE A 140 -23.45 7.29 27.68
CA ILE A 140 -24.51 7.89 28.49
C ILE A 140 -25.65 8.39 27.58
N ASP A 141 -25.31 8.96 26.42
CA ASP A 141 -26.28 9.41 25.40
C ASP A 141 -26.93 8.23 24.62
N GLY A 142 -26.54 6.99 24.92
CA GLY A 142 -27.12 5.79 24.32
C GLY A 142 -26.50 5.41 22.95
N ALA A 143 -25.35 5.93 22.61
CA ALA A 143 -24.67 5.57 21.36
C ALA A 143 -24.21 4.10 21.37
N ASN A 144 -24.48 3.39 20.28
CA ASN A 144 -23.99 2.03 20.07
C ASN A 144 -22.56 2.02 19.51
N ALA A 145 -21.93 0.84 19.45
CA ALA A 145 -20.55 0.68 18.99
C ALA A 145 -20.32 1.19 17.54
N ILE A 146 -21.32 1.06 16.66
CA ILE A 146 -21.23 1.54 15.27
C ILE A 146 -21.25 3.08 15.25
N GLN A 147 -22.12 3.70 16.06
CA GLN A 147 -22.18 5.16 16.20
C GLN A 147 -20.87 5.69 16.79
N ASN A 148 -20.34 5.08 17.84
CA ASN A 148 -19.03 5.44 18.40
C ASN A 148 -17.91 5.33 17.37
N PHE A 149 -17.93 4.31 16.51
CA PHE A 149 -16.95 4.15 15.46
C PHE A 149 -16.99 5.31 14.44
N PHE A 150 -18.17 5.63 13.91
CA PHE A 150 -18.29 6.64 12.84
C PHE A 150 -18.25 8.07 13.36
N TYR A 151 -18.76 8.36 14.57
CA TYR A 151 -18.89 9.73 15.07
C TYR A 151 -17.78 10.16 16.03
N ILE A 152 -17.04 9.20 16.64
CA ILE A 152 -15.93 9.52 17.55
C ILE A 152 -14.61 8.97 17.00
N THR A 153 -14.56 7.66 16.72
CA THR A 153 -13.30 7.00 16.35
C THR A 153 -12.76 7.51 15.01
N ILE A 154 -13.56 7.51 13.93
CA ILE A 154 -13.11 7.97 12.61
C ILE A 154 -12.74 9.46 12.62
N PRO A 155 -13.55 10.38 13.17
CA PRO A 155 -13.14 11.79 13.26
C PRO A 155 -11.90 12.01 14.13
N GLY A 156 -11.79 11.33 15.26
CA GLY A 156 -10.62 11.40 16.14
C GLY A 156 -9.33 10.87 15.49
N LEU A 157 -9.46 9.85 14.64
CA LEU A 157 -8.36 9.29 13.88
C LEU A 157 -8.02 10.05 12.57
N LYS A 158 -8.78 11.07 12.20
CA LYS A 158 -8.57 11.82 10.96
C LYS A 158 -7.12 12.23 10.73
N PRO A 159 -6.37 12.79 11.70
CA PRO A 159 -4.97 13.14 11.49
C PRO A 159 -4.08 11.94 11.16
N VAL A 160 -4.32 10.80 11.82
CA VAL A 160 -3.57 9.56 11.60
C VAL A 160 -3.93 8.93 10.26
N ILE A 161 -5.22 8.92 9.89
CA ILE A 161 -5.67 8.45 8.57
C ILE A 161 -4.98 9.26 7.47
N VAL A 162 -4.94 10.58 7.58
CA VAL A 162 -4.27 11.45 6.62
C VAL A 162 -2.77 11.16 6.55
N TYR A 163 -2.12 10.98 7.69
CA TYR A 163 -0.71 10.62 7.76
C TYR A 163 -0.45 9.27 7.04
N VAL A 164 -1.20 8.22 7.39
CA VAL A 164 -1.05 6.89 6.79
C VAL A 164 -1.34 6.92 5.29
N LEU A 165 -2.34 7.66 4.84
CA LEU A 165 -2.61 7.91 3.42
C LEU A 165 -1.41 8.54 2.72
N THR A 166 -0.85 9.60 3.29
CA THR A 166 0.28 10.34 2.70
C THR A 166 1.50 9.46 2.50
N ILE A 167 1.89 8.72 3.55
CA ILE A 167 3.07 7.82 3.47
C ILE A 167 2.80 6.61 2.57
N SER A 168 1.56 6.11 2.51
CA SER A 168 1.21 4.97 1.65
C SER A 168 1.14 5.37 0.18
N ILE A 169 0.66 6.56 -0.17
CA ILE A 169 0.73 7.12 -1.52
C ILE A 169 2.19 7.22 -1.96
N PHE A 170 3.04 7.84 -1.12
CA PHE A 170 4.47 7.94 -1.42
C PHE A 170 5.09 6.55 -1.61
N GLY A 171 4.90 5.62 -0.68
CA GLY A 171 5.44 4.26 -0.74
C GLY A 171 4.97 3.48 -1.96
N GLY A 172 3.70 3.65 -2.36
CA GLY A 172 3.14 3.01 -3.54
C GLY A 172 3.79 3.48 -4.84
N PHE A 173 3.99 4.79 -5.01
CA PHE A 173 4.63 5.33 -6.21
C PHE A 173 6.14 5.11 -6.26
N VAL A 174 6.83 4.96 -5.11
CA VAL A 174 8.28 4.71 -5.02
C VAL A 174 8.60 3.21 -4.97
N MET A 175 7.61 2.34 -5.08
CA MET A 175 7.80 0.88 -5.05
C MET A 175 8.75 0.44 -6.16
N PHE A 176 9.85 -0.23 -5.76
CA PHE A 176 10.91 -0.74 -6.63
C PHE A 176 11.26 -2.19 -6.31
N ALA A 177 11.65 -2.47 -5.06
CA ALA A 177 12.31 -3.72 -4.69
C ALA A 177 11.40 -4.94 -4.91
N GLU A 178 10.12 -4.83 -4.60
CA GLU A 178 9.15 -5.90 -4.78
C GLU A 178 9.02 -6.26 -6.27
N SER A 179 8.87 -5.26 -7.14
CA SER A 179 8.79 -5.50 -8.58
C SER A 179 10.12 -6.04 -9.13
N TYR A 180 11.25 -5.47 -8.73
CA TYR A 180 12.58 -5.91 -9.17
C TYR A 180 12.86 -7.38 -8.86
N ILE A 181 12.43 -7.86 -7.68
CA ILE A 181 12.71 -9.24 -7.23
C ILE A 181 11.69 -10.22 -7.78
N LEU A 182 10.43 -9.83 -7.91
CA LEU A 182 9.38 -10.68 -8.47
C LEU A 182 9.62 -11.00 -9.94
N TYR A 183 10.18 -10.05 -10.70
CA TYR A 183 10.48 -10.23 -12.12
C TYR A 183 11.99 -10.49 -12.32
N PRO A 184 12.39 -11.68 -12.80
CA PRO A 184 13.80 -12.03 -12.98
C PRO A 184 14.53 -11.01 -13.87
N ASN A 185 15.71 -10.56 -13.42
CA ASN A 185 16.54 -9.58 -14.12
C ASN A 185 15.80 -8.27 -14.44
N ALA A 186 14.83 -7.88 -13.63
CA ALA A 186 13.98 -6.71 -13.85
C ALA A 186 13.25 -6.71 -15.21
N ARG A 187 13.14 -7.85 -15.88
CA ARG A 187 12.44 -7.97 -17.17
C ARG A 187 10.96 -8.22 -16.92
N THR A 188 10.16 -7.22 -17.24
CA THR A 188 8.70 -7.26 -17.12
C THR A 188 8.09 -7.48 -18.51
N PRO A 189 7.64 -8.69 -18.86
CA PRO A 189 7.06 -8.97 -20.17
C PRO A 189 5.83 -8.10 -20.43
N GLY A 190 5.81 -7.37 -21.55
CA GLY A 190 4.69 -6.47 -21.90
C GLY A 190 4.45 -5.39 -20.84
N ASN A 191 5.51 -4.92 -20.15
CA ASN A 191 5.46 -3.90 -19.09
C ASN A 191 4.60 -4.30 -17.86
N ILE A 192 4.20 -5.59 -17.75
CA ILE A 192 3.46 -6.10 -16.60
C ILE A 192 4.38 -6.05 -15.35
N GLY A 193 3.95 -5.31 -14.32
CA GLY A 193 4.78 -5.12 -13.11
C GLY A 193 5.88 -4.06 -13.26
N LEU A 194 5.96 -3.37 -14.41
CA LEU A 194 6.89 -2.26 -14.56
C LEU A 194 6.41 -1.07 -13.72
N THR A 195 7.24 -0.69 -12.74
CA THR A 195 6.99 0.52 -11.95
C THR A 195 7.84 1.68 -12.45
N VAL A 196 7.45 2.91 -12.13
CA VAL A 196 8.20 4.09 -12.58
C VAL A 196 9.64 4.08 -12.07
N VAL A 197 9.86 3.63 -10.81
CA VAL A 197 11.22 3.54 -10.25
C VAL A 197 12.00 2.38 -10.88
N LEU A 198 11.34 1.28 -11.24
CA LEU A 198 12.00 0.19 -11.99
C LEU A 198 12.37 0.65 -13.41
N TYR A 199 11.48 1.39 -14.09
CA TYR A 199 11.79 1.99 -15.38
C TYR A 199 12.96 2.98 -15.30
N LEU A 200 12.96 3.84 -14.27
CA LEU A 200 14.08 4.74 -13.97
C LEU A 200 15.40 3.95 -13.81
N TYR A 201 15.36 2.86 -13.04
CA TYR A 201 16.53 2.00 -12.82
C TYR A 201 17.05 1.40 -14.15
N GLN A 202 16.16 0.82 -14.95
CA GLN A 202 16.52 0.27 -16.27
C GLN A 202 17.15 1.33 -17.18
N GLN A 203 16.57 2.53 -17.26
CA GLN A 203 17.12 3.61 -18.09
C GLN A 203 18.46 4.12 -17.59
N GLY A 204 18.60 4.29 -16.27
CA GLY A 204 19.80 4.86 -15.68
C GLY A 204 20.97 3.89 -15.63
N PHE A 205 20.74 2.64 -15.23
CA PHE A 205 21.80 1.67 -14.93
C PHE A 205 21.96 0.61 -16.00
N ASP A 206 20.88 0.09 -16.58
CA ASP A 206 20.99 -0.93 -17.63
C ASP A 206 21.30 -0.31 -19.00
N HIS A 207 20.71 0.86 -19.30
CA HIS A 207 20.91 1.57 -20.57
C HIS A 207 21.92 2.74 -20.48
N ASN A 208 22.53 2.99 -19.30
CA ASN A 208 23.49 4.08 -19.05
C ASN A 208 22.96 5.49 -19.42
N ASN A 209 21.63 5.71 -19.37
CA ASN A 209 21.03 7.00 -19.69
C ASN A 209 20.62 7.78 -18.43
N LEU A 210 21.62 8.18 -17.64
CA LEU A 210 21.40 8.87 -16.37
C LEU A 210 20.60 10.17 -16.50
N GLY A 211 20.81 10.90 -17.61
CA GLY A 211 20.08 12.15 -17.85
C GLY A 211 18.57 11.93 -18.08
N PHE A 212 18.19 10.83 -18.73
CA PHE A 212 16.80 10.46 -18.92
C PHE A 212 16.19 9.90 -17.62
N ALA A 213 16.93 9.04 -16.90
CA ALA A 213 16.52 8.54 -15.60
C ALA A 213 16.27 9.68 -14.59
N SER A 214 17.11 10.71 -14.58
CA SER A 214 16.92 11.91 -13.76
C SER A 214 15.62 12.66 -14.11
N ALA A 215 15.29 12.75 -15.41
CA ALA A 215 14.04 13.36 -15.84
C ALA A 215 12.81 12.55 -15.37
N ILE A 216 12.88 11.21 -15.41
CA ILE A 216 11.83 10.31 -14.85
C ILE A 216 11.65 10.58 -13.35
N GLY A 217 12.77 10.59 -12.59
CA GLY A 217 12.75 10.79 -11.14
C GLY A 217 12.16 12.14 -10.72
N LEU A 218 12.57 13.24 -11.39
CA LEU A 218 12.01 14.56 -11.12
C LEU A 218 10.53 14.65 -11.48
N THR A 219 10.11 14.03 -12.57
CA THR A 219 8.70 13.98 -12.96
C THR A 219 7.88 13.19 -11.94
N LEU A 220 8.38 12.04 -11.48
CA LEU A 220 7.74 11.25 -10.44
C LEU A 220 7.59 12.03 -9.13
N LEU A 221 8.65 12.75 -8.71
CA LEU A 221 8.62 13.61 -7.53
C LEU A 221 7.50 14.66 -7.63
N LEU A 222 7.39 15.34 -8.77
CA LEU A 222 6.34 16.33 -9.00
C LEU A 222 4.93 15.72 -8.98
N ILE A 223 4.77 14.52 -9.54
CA ILE A 223 3.50 13.79 -9.51
C ILE A 223 3.11 13.45 -8.06
N ILE A 224 4.01 12.84 -7.28
CA ILE A 224 3.76 12.47 -5.88
C ILE A 224 3.46 13.72 -5.04
N PHE A 225 4.25 14.78 -5.21
CA PHE A 225 4.05 16.05 -4.50
C PHE A 225 2.67 16.63 -4.81
N SER A 226 2.27 16.63 -6.08
CA SER A 226 0.96 17.13 -6.52
C SER A 226 -0.18 16.32 -5.91
N ILE A 227 -0.10 14.98 -5.97
CA ILE A 227 -1.13 14.08 -5.41
C ILE A 227 -1.24 14.29 -3.90
N ASN A 228 -0.13 14.32 -3.17
CA ASN A 228 -0.15 14.52 -1.72
C ASN A 228 -0.65 15.93 -1.35
N THR A 229 -0.29 16.97 -2.10
CA THR A 229 -0.80 18.32 -1.87
C THR A 229 -2.31 18.39 -2.07
N ILE A 230 -2.83 17.78 -3.12
CA ILE A 230 -4.28 17.70 -3.38
C ILE A 230 -4.97 16.93 -2.24
N GLN A 231 -4.41 15.79 -1.83
CA GLN A 231 -4.93 14.97 -0.74
C GLN A 231 -4.97 15.76 0.58
N LEU A 232 -3.90 16.43 0.97
CA LEU A 232 -3.83 17.25 2.20
C LEU A 232 -4.82 18.41 2.16
N ARG A 233 -4.99 19.04 1.00
CA ARG A 233 -5.96 20.12 0.80
C ARG A 233 -7.41 19.62 0.93
N PHE A 234 -7.70 18.44 0.38
CA PHE A 234 -9.02 17.80 0.50
C PHE A 234 -9.39 17.51 1.97
N PHE A 235 -8.44 17.08 2.79
CA PHE A 235 -8.65 16.84 4.22
C PHE A 235 -8.64 18.13 5.08
N GLY A 236 -8.45 19.30 4.46
CA GLY A 236 -8.57 20.61 5.12
C GLY A 236 -7.39 21.00 6.00
N LEU A 237 -6.21 20.40 5.79
CA LEU A 237 -5.00 20.73 6.57
C LEU A 237 -4.39 22.10 6.24
N PHE A 238 -4.80 22.72 5.13
CA PHE A 238 -4.41 24.09 4.76
C PHE A 238 -5.46 25.15 5.10
N LYS A 239 -6.58 24.79 5.77
CA LYS A 239 -7.54 25.78 6.24
C LYS A 239 -6.97 26.48 7.47
N SER A 240 -6.90 27.81 7.41
CA SER A 240 -6.48 28.64 8.53
C SER A 240 -7.42 28.46 9.72
N GLU A 241 -6.88 28.54 10.95
CA GLU A 241 -7.68 28.49 12.20
C GLU A 241 -8.76 29.57 12.29
N LYS A 242 -8.70 30.62 11.42
CA LYS A 242 -9.71 31.66 11.35
C LYS A 242 -10.99 31.26 10.62
N GLU A 243 -11.03 30.09 9.98
CA GLU A 243 -12.20 29.57 9.25
C GLU A 243 -12.82 28.32 9.94
N LYS A 244 -12.36 27.99 11.15
CA LYS A 244 -12.97 27.00 12.05
C LYS A 244 -13.79 27.74 13.10
#